data_b7cccfbd3c84f5caeaebf2df60c18e9c
#
_entry.id   b7cccfbd3c84f5caeaebf2df60c18e9c
#
_cell.length_a   1.000
_cell.length_b   1.000
_cell.length_c   1.000
_cell.angle_alpha   90.00
_cell.angle_beta   90.00
_cell.angle_gamma   90.00
#
_symmetry.space_group_name_H-M   'P 1'
#
loop_
_entity.id
_entity.type
_entity.pdbx_description
1 polymer ?
#
loop_
_entity_poly.entity_id
_entity_poly.type
_entity_poly.pdbx_seq_one_letter_code
_entity_poly.pdbx_strand_id
1 'polypeptide(L)'
;MKLNKKQREKLKQKYGGNCAYCGCELGDKWHADHLAPIYRGYEDSCEISHRGEDEIDNLMPACVSCNLSKSTFSLEMWRNEINEKVDRLKKYEKNFRLVLAFNQIKLTDDPVVFYFEKFDANR
;
A
#
# COMPACT_ATOMS: atom_id res chain seq x y z
N MET A 1 12.44 -12.43 6.29
CA MET A 1 11.73 -13.70 6.63
C MET A 1 11.34 -14.41 5.35
N LYS A 2 11.55 -15.70 5.33
CA LYS A 2 11.15 -16.52 4.17
C LYS A 2 9.94 -17.37 4.54
N LEU A 3 8.84 -17.17 3.82
CA LEU A 3 7.62 -17.94 4.06
C LEU A 3 7.64 -19.26 3.29
N ASN A 4 7.16 -20.33 3.92
CA ASN A 4 6.92 -21.57 3.20
C ASN A 4 5.62 -21.44 2.38
N LYS A 5 5.35 -22.43 1.54
CA LYS A 5 4.18 -22.42 0.65
C LYS A 5 2.87 -22.27 1.40
N LYS A 6 2.70 -22.97 2.51
CA LYS A 6 1.49 -22.94 3.33
C LYS A 6 1.29 -21.56 3.99
N GLN A 7 2.36 -21.00 4.53
CA GLN A 7 2.32 -19.67 5.15
C GLN A 7 1.99 -18.60 4.11
N ARG A 8 2.59 -18.72 2.90
CA ARG A 8 2.35 -17.79 1.82
C ARG A 8 0.90 -17.83 1.36
N GLU A 9 0.32 -19.03 1.22
CA GLU A 9 -1.09 -19.16 0.85
C GLU A 9 -2.02 -18.58 1.91
N LYS A 10 -1.72 -18.83 3.17
CA LYS A 10 -2.49 -18.27 4.28
C LYS A 10 -2.43 -16.74 4.29
N LEU A 11 -1.25 -16.18 4.04
CA LEU A 11 -1.09 -14.73 3.94
C LEU A 11 -1.90 -14.16 2.77
N LYS A 12 -1.87 -14.82 1.61
CA LYS A 12 -2.65 -14.40 0.44
C LYS A 12 -4.14 -14.31 0.77
N GLN A 13 -4.65 -15.21 1.60
CA GLN A 13 -6.06 -15.27 1.97
C GLN A 13 -6.43 -14.37 3.16
N LYS A 14 -5.47 -13.67 3.73
CA LYS A 14 -5.72 -12.80 4.90
C LYS A 14 -6.86 -11.81 4.66
N TYR A 15 -6.97 -11.30 3.43
CA TYR A 15 -8.05 -10.40 3.02
C TYR A 15 -8.79 -10.97 1.80
N GLY A 16 -9.10 -12.27 1.85
CA GLY A 16 -9.91 -12.91 0.85
C GLY A 16 -9.27 -13.06 -0.53
N GLY A 17 -7.96 -13.08 -0.61
CA GLY A 17 -7.24 -13.17 -1.87
C GLY A 17 -7.03 -11.85 -2.58
N ASN A 18 -7.29 -10.74 -1.88
CA ASN A 18 -7.18 -9.39 -2.43
C ASN A 18 -5.97 -8.65 -1.84
N CYS A 19 -5.47 -7.67 -2.59
CA CYS A 19 -4.43 -6.77 -2.10
C CYS A 19 -4.94 -6.04 -0.86
N ALA A 20 -4.15 -6.06 0.20
CA ALA A 20 -4.52 -5.40 1.45
C ALA A 20 -4.72 -3.89 1.27
N TYR A 21 -4.07 -3.29 0.29
CA TYR A 21 -4.06 -1.85 0.12
C TYR A 21 -5.09 -1.36 -0.90
N CYS A 22 -5.02 -1.80 -2.14
CA CYS A 22 -5.95 -1.32 -3.17
C CYS A 22 -7.17 -2.22 -3.36
N GLY A 23 -7.16 -3.43 -2.83
CA GLY A 23 -8.29 -4.35 -2.91
C GLY A 23 -8.39 -5.15 -4.20
N CYS A 24 -7.43 -5.01 -5.12
CA CYS A 24 -7.48 -5.79 -6.35
C CYS A 24 -7.25 -7.28 -6.07
N GLU A 25 -7.79 -8.12 -6.93
CA GLU A 25 -7.58 -9.56 -6.83
C GLU A 25 -6.10 -9.88 -7.07
N LEU A 26 -5.52 -10.68 -6.17
CA LEU A 26 -4.13 -11.09 -6.28
C LEU A 26 -4.01 -12.29 -7.21
N GLY A 27 -3.13 -12.17 -8.20
CA GLY A 27 -2.77 -13.27 -9.07
C GLY A 27 -1.59 -14.06 -8.49
N ASP A 28 -0.81 -14.66 -9.39
CA ASP A 28 0.37 -15.44 -8.98
C ASP A 28 1.52 -14.56 -8.54
N LYS A 29 1.59 -13.35 -9.06
CA LYS A 29 2.65 -12.38 -8.74
C LYS A 29 2.11 -11.39 -7.72
N TRP A 30 2.52 -11.56 -6.48
CA TRP A 30 2.17 -10.66 -5.38
C TRP A 30 3.31 -10.67 -4.36
N HIS A 31 3.32 -9.70 -3.49
CA HIS A 31 4.39 -9.52 -2.52
C HIS A 31 3.86 -9.57 -1.10
N ALA A 32 4.68 -10.12 -0.19
CA ALA A 32 4.45 -10.00 1.24
C ALA A 32 5.13 -8.72 1.69
N ASP A 33 4.34 -7.69 1.96
CA ASP A 33 4.85 -6.37 2.35
C ASP A 33 4.82 -6.22 3.86
N HIS A 34 5.81 -5.53 4.41
CA HIS A 34 5.81 -5.16 5.83
C HIS A 34 4.94 -3.92 6.02
N LEU A 35 3.86 -4.06 6.78
CA LEU A 35 2.95 -2.94 7.07
C LEU A 35 3.72 -1.79 7.74
N ALA A 36 4.42 -2.12 8.83
CA ALA A 36 5.41 -1.22 9.41
C ALA A 36 6.75 -1.60 8.79
N PRO A 37 7.37 -0.72 8.01
CA PRO A 37 8.54 -1.09 7.21
C PRO A 37 9.74 -1.45 8.06
N ILE A 38 10.55 -2.39 7.54
CA ILE A 38 11.85 -2.69 8.12
C ILE A 38 12.91 -1.98 7.27
N TYR A 39 13.92 -1.42 7.94
CA TYR A 39 14.99 -0.69 7.28
C TYR A 39 16.26 -1.52 7.38
N ARG A 40 16.46 -2.38 6.38
CA ARG A 40 17.64 -3.24 6.33
C ARG A 40 18.91 -2.40 6.26
N GLY A 41 19.89 -2.72 7.11
CA GLY A 41 21.10 -1.92 7.24
C GLY A 41 21.00 -0.81 8.28
N TYR A 42 19.83 -0.60 8.86
CA TYR A 42 19.58 0.42 9.89
C TYR A 42 18.99 -0.18 11.17
N GLU A 43 19.15 -1.48 11.35
CA GLU A 43 18.52 -2.24 12.44
C GLU A 43 18.91 -1.73 13.81
N ASP A 44 20.11 -1.17 13.94
CA ASP A 44 20.61 -0.61 15.19
C ASP A 44 20.32 0.87 15.37
N SER A 45 19.62 1.48 14.40
CA SER A 45 19.33 2.91 14.47
C SER A 45 18.11 3.17 15.34
N CYS A 46 18.32 3.89 16.45
CA CYS A 46 17.22 4.30 17.32
C CYS A 46 16.46 5.51 16.78
N GLU A 47 16.93 6.10 15.68
CA GLU A 47 16.29 7.27 15.06
C GLU A 47 15.12 6.90 14.15
N ILE A 48 14.97 5.63 13.80
CA ILE A 48 13.88 5.17 12.95
C ILE A 48 12.68 4.79 13.83
N SER A 49 11.84 5.80 14.08
CA SER A 49 10.72 5.68 15.02
C SER A 49 9.55 4.84 14.51
N HIS A 50 9.46 4.59 13.19
CA HIS A 50 8.34 3.82 12.60
C HIS A 50 8.81 2.48 12.04
N ARG A 51 9.94 1.99 12.53
CA ARG A 51 10.51 0.71 12.12
C ARG A 51 9.63 -0.45 12.60
N GLY A 52 9.31 -1.36 11.69
CA GLY A 52 8.54 -2.56 11.99
C GLY A 52 9.41 -3.77 12.29
N GLU A 53 8.73 -4.86 12.59
CA GLU A 53 9.34 -6.15 12.89
C GLU A 53 9.24 -7.07 11.68
N ASP A 54 10.25 -7.93 11.49
CA ASP A 54 10.23 -8.94 10.43
C ASP A 54 9.49 -10.19 10.94
N GLU A 55 8.19 -10.06 11.16
CA GLU A 55 7.32 -11.09 11.70
C GLU A 55 6.09 -11.27 10.82
N ILE A 56 5.50 -12.47 10.86
CA ILE A 56 4.32 -12.78 10.04
C ILE A 56 3.17 -11.80 10.30
N ASP A 57 2.97 -11.40 11.56
CA ASP A 57 1.89 -10.48 11.90
C ASP A 57 2.04 -9.10 11.28
N ASN A 58 3.27 -8.73 10.90
CA ASN A 58 3.56 -7.47 10.23
C ASN A 58 3.51 -7.59 8.71
N LEU A 59 3.14 -8.73 8.16
CA LEU A 59 3.10 -8.94 6.71
C LEU A 59 1.69 -8.72 6.17
N MET A 60 1.63 -8.08 5.01
CA MET A 60 0.41 -7.81 4.28
C MET A 60 0.52 -8.36 2.86
N PRO A 61 -0.52 -9.02 2.34
CA PRO A 61 -0.52 -9.43 0.94
C PRO A 61 -0.75 -8.20 0.07
N ALA A 62 0.18 -7.91 -0.83
CA ALA A 62 0.13 -6.71 -1.65
C ALA A 62 0.36 -7.02 -3.12
N CYS A 63 -0.35 -6.33 -3.99
CA CYS A 63 -0.04 -6.41 -5.41
C CYS A 63 1.31 -5.73 -5.67
N VAL A 64 1.94 -6.06 -6.80
CA VAL A 64 3.26 -5.54 -7.12
C VAL A 64 3.27 -4.01 -7.15
N SER A 65 2.24 -3.42 -7.75
CA SER A 65 2.11 -1.96 -7.85
C SER A 65 2.08 -1.26 -6.50
N CYS A 66 1.23 -1.74 -5.58
CA CYS A 66 1.14 -1.14 -4.24
C CYS A 66 2.41 -1.34 -3.44
N ASN A 67 3.01 -2.52 -3.52
CA ASN A 67 4.25 -2.80 -2.80
C ASN A 67 5.38 -1.85 -3.26
N LEU A 68 5.52 -1.66 -4.57
CA LEU A 68 6.54 -0.76 -5.10
C LEU A 68 6.27 0.70 -4.73
N SER A 69 5.00 1.12 -4.78
CA SER A 69 4.62 2.48 -4.41
C SER A 69 4.86 2.77 -2.94
N LYS A 70 4.45 1.86 -2.07
CA LYS A 70 4.63 2.03 -0.63
C LYS A 70 6.10 1.98 -0.22
N SER A 71 6.89 1.09 -0.83
CA SER A 71 8.31 0.96 -0.52
C SER A 71 8.54 0.88 1.00
N THR A 72 9.41 1.71 1.54
CA THR A 72 9.73 1.76 2.97
C THR A 72 8.95 2.83 3.74
N PHE A 73 7.95 3.43 3.11
CA PHE A 73 7.07 4.37 3.82
C PHE A 73 6.28 3.64 4.91
N SER A 74 6.05 4.34 6.02
CA SER A 74 5.01 3.89 6.94
C SER A 74 3.66 4.01 6.25
N LEU A 75 2.64 3.37 6.80
CA LEU A 75 1.30 3.42 6.21
C LEU A 75 0.81 4.86 6.05
N GLU A 76 0.97 5.67 7.09
CA GLU A 76 0.47 7.06 7.07
C GLU A 76 1.30 7.97 6.19
N MET A 77 2.60 7.73 6.07
CA MET A 77 3.44 8.46 5.12
C MET A 77 3.01 8.16 3.69
N TRP A 78 2.72 6.90 3.39
CA TRP A 78 2.26 6.51 2.07
C TRP A 78 0.85 7.05 1.78
N ARG A 79 -0.04 7.00 2.77
CA ARG A 79 -1.38 7.60 2.65
C ARG A 79 -1.27 9.08 2.25
N ASN A 80 -0.39 9.81 2.91
CA ASN A 80 -0.14 11.21 2.61
C ASN A 80 0.43 11.40 1.19
N GLU A 81 1.34 10.53 0.77
CA GLU A 81 1.88 10.54 -0.60
C GLU A 81 0.78 10.35 -1.63
N ILE A 82 -0.15 9.43 -1.39
CA ILE A 82 -1.28 9.20 -2.30
C ILE A 82 -2.17 10.44 -2.36
N ASN A 83 -2.47 11.04 -1.20
CA ASN A 83 -3.29 12.25 -1.13
C ASN A 83 -2.69 13.41 -1.91
N GLU A 84 -1.37 13.53 -1.96
CA GLU A 84 -0.69 14.61 -2.67
C GLU A 84 -0.56 14.38 -4.17
N LYS A 85 -0.82 13.16 -4.66
CA LYS A 85 -0.61 12.84 -6.07
C LYS A 85 -1.52 13.62 -7.01
N VAL A 86 -2.76 13.88 -6.61
CA VAL A 86 -3.69 14.65 -7.44
C VAL A 86 -3.18 16.08 -7.66
N ASP A 87 -2.70 16.73 -6.60
CA ASP A 87 -2.15 18.07 -6.71
C ASP A 87 -0.90 18.10 -7.58
N ARG A 88 -0.05 17.07 -7.48
CA ARG A 88 1.13 16.95 -8.33
C ARG A 88 0.76 16.74 -9.79
N LEU A 89 -0.27 15.92 -10.07
CA LEU A 89 -0.75 15.70 -11.42
C LEU A 89 -1.28 17.00 -12.02
N LYS A 90 -2.05 17.78 -11.25
CA LYS A 90 -2.55 19.08 -11.71
C LYS A 90 -1.41 20.03 -12.04
N LYS A 91 -0.35 20.01 -11.23
CA LYS A 91 0.77 20.95 -11.36
C LYS A 91 1.68 20.60 -12.53
N TYR A 92 1.97 19.33 -12.71
CA TYR A 92 3.04 18.89 -13.62
C TYR A 92 2.56 18.17 -14.87
N GLU A 93 1.30 17.72 -14.92
CA GLU A 93 0.81 16.88 -16.02
C GLU A 93 -0.25 17.61 -16.84
N LYS A 94 0.17 18.09 -18.00
CA LYS A 94 -0.70 18.83 -18.92
C LYS A 94 -1.92 18.02 -19.34
N ASN A 95 -1.72 16.75 -19.68
CA ASN A 95 -2.82 15.90 -20.12
C ASN A 95 -3.84 15.66 -19.01
N PHE A 96 -3.38 15.58 -17.77
CA PHE A 96 -4.29 15.45 -16.62
C PHE A 96 -5.19 16.69 -16.49
N ARG A 97 -4.59 17.89 -16.60
CA ARG A 97 -5.37 19.14 -16.55
C ARG A 97 -6.39 19.22 -17.69
N LEU A 98 -5.99 18.72 -18.88
CA LEU A 98 -6.87 18.75 -20.05
C LEU A 98 -8.11 17.87 -19.85
N VAL A 99 -7.91 16.64 -19.39
CA VAL A 99 -9.04 15.71 -19.18
C VAL A 99 -9.96 16.21 -18.05
N LEU A 100 -9.39 16.87 -17.03
CA LEU A 100 -10.20 17.52 -16.00
C LEU A 100 -11.05 18.65 -16.58
N ALA A 101 -10.43 19.52 -17.41
CA ALA A 101 -11.11 20.66 -18.00
C ALA A 101 -12.29 20.24 -18.88
N PHE A 102 -12.18 19.10 -19.54
CA PHE A 102 -13.22 18.58 -20.43
C PHE A 102 -14.12 17.55 -19.75
N ASN A 103 -14.09 17.48 -18.43
CA ASN A 103 -14.96 16.62 -17.62
C ASN A 103 -14.86 15.13 -17.94
N GLN A 104 -13.70 14.69 -18.45
CA GLN A 104 -13.47 13.29 -18.74
C GLN A 104 -13.13 12.47 -17.50
N ILE A 105 -12.67 13.14 -16.46
CA ILE A 105 -12.49 12.56 -15.13
C ILE A 105 -13.02 13.57 -14.11
N LYS A 106 -13.42 13.06 -12.96
CA LYS A 106 -13.86 13.91 -11.86
C LYS A 106 -13.05 13.58 -10.63
N LEU A 107 -12.68 14.61 -9.88
CA LEU A 107 -12.01 14.43 -8.60
C LEU A 107 -13.04 14.32 -7.49
N THR A 108 -12.69 13.56 -6.46
CA THR A 108 -13.52 13.45 -5.26
C THR A 108 -12.73 13.97 -4.07
N ASP A 109 -13.43 14.28 -2.99
CA ASP A 109 -12.82 14.63 -1.72
C ASP A 109 -12.77 13.42 -0.79
N ASP A 110 -12.95 12.21 -1.34
CA ASP A 110 -12.96 10.98 -0.56
C ASP A 110 -11.59 10.76 0.07
N PRO A 111 -11.55 10.36 1.35
CA PRO A 111 -10.28 10.05 1.99
C PRO A 111 -9.67 8.78 1.40
N VAL A 112 -8.35 8.70 1.44
CA VAL A 112 -7.65 7.47 1.06
C VAL A 112 -7.86 6.45 2.17
N VAL A 113 -8.57 5.37 1.85
CA VAL A 113 -8.84 4.27 2.79
C VAL A 113 -8.33 2.99 2.16
N PHE A 114 -7.47 2.27 2.88
CA PHE A 114 -6.93 1.02 2.37
C PHE A 114 -7.95 -0.10 2.54
N TYR A 115 -7.86 -1.08 1.65
CA TYR A 115 -8.81 -2.19 1.62
C TYR A 115 -8.88 -2.93 2.96
N PHE A 116 -7.73 -3.19 3.59
CA PHE A 116 -7.73 -3.90 4.87
C PHE A 116 -8.45 -3.13 5.97
N GLU A 117 -8.42 -1.80 5.93
CA GLU A 117 -9.13 -0.97 6.91
C GLU A 117 -10.64 -1.15 6.78
N LYS A 118 -11.14 -1.19 5.53
CA LYS A 118 -12.56 -1.44 5.26
C LYS A 118 -12.95 -2.87 5.62
N PHE A 119 -12.09 -3.81 5.29
CA PHE A 119 -12.31 -5.25 5.55
C PHE A 119 -12.44 -5.50 7.06
N ASP A 120 -11.52 -4.95 7.85
CA ASP A 120 -11.53 -5.12 9.29
C ASP A 120 -12.73 -4.42 9.95
N ALA A 121 -13.16 -3.27 9.43
CA ALA A 121 -14.30 -2.54 9.93
C ALA A 121 -15.63 -3.27 9.72
N ASN A 122 -15.71 -4.17 8.74
CA ASN A 122 -16.92 -4.92 8.38
C ASN A 122 -16.98 -6.32 8.98
N ARG A 123 -16.06 -6.66 9.86
CA ARG A 123 -16.07 -7.96 10.56
C ARG A 123 -17.08 -7.97 11.69
#